data_05d1d904aa8be857ed61122add095d5c
#
_entry.id   05d1d904aa8be857ed61122add095d5c
#
_cell.length_a   1.000
_cell.length_b   1.000
_cell.length_c   1.000
_cell.angle_alpha   90.00
_cell.angle_beta   90.00
_cell.angle_gamma   90.00
#
_symmetry.space_group_name_H-M   'P 1'
#
loop_
_entity.id
_entity.type
_entity.pdbx_description
1 polymer ?
#
loop_
_entity_poly.entity_id
_entity_poly.type
_entity_poly.pdbx_seq_one_letter_code
_entity_poly.pdbx_strand_id
1 'polypeptide(L)'
;MNAEEKEKKYLLLILRLPEDIQKYIQKFLPLKTLVWLDKKTYVKNHYMITKSIKRYDSYIRDIIRNDNHFVFLQVMREKFNLWNVKKKYFYKKIIYGNFIHFLIHLCNANEATNCVNIIKEMMNN
;
A
#
# COMPACT_ATOMS: atom_id res chain seq x y z
N MET A 1 -8.89 24.37 -6.28
CA MET A 1 -7.99 23.19 -6.22
C MET A 1 -7.93 22.72 -4.77
N ASN A 2 -8.28 21.46 -4.50
CA ASN A 2 -8.21 20.91 -3.16
C ASN A 2 -6.76 20.50 -2.80
N ALA A 3 -6.52 20.08 -1.55
CA ALA A 3 -5.19 19.74 -1.08
C ALA A 3 -4.59 18.55 -1.85
N GLU A 4 -5.41 17.56 -2.20
CA GLU A 4 -4.97 16.37 -2.95
C GLU A 4 -4.51 16.74 -4.36
N GLU A 5 -5.24 17.60 -5.05
CA GLU A 5 -4.87 18.07 -6.39
C GLU A 5 -3.58 18.89 -6.38
N LYS A 6 -3.39 19.73 -5.36
CA LYS A 6 -2.14 20.48 -5.18
C LYS A 6 -0.97 19.55 -4.97
N GLU A 7 -1.14 18.51 -4.16
CA GLU A 7 -0.11 17.52 -3.88
C GLU A 7 0.32 16.77 -5.14
N LYS A 8 -0.65 16.34 -5.96
CA LYS A 8 -0.37 15.69 -7.25
C LYS A 8 0.38 16.62 -8.20
N LYS A 9 0.03 17.89 -8.23
CA LYS A 9 0.71 18.89 -9.07
C LYS A 9 2.18 19.04 -8.65
N TYR A 10 2.46 19.14 -7.36
CA TYR A 10 3.83 19.21 -6.85
C TYR A 10 4.64 17.96 -7.17
N LEU A 11 4.02 16.78 -7.06
CA LEU A 11 4.67 15.52 -7.40
C LEU A 11 5.06 15.46 -8.88
N LEU A 12 4.19 15.93 -9.78
CA LEU A 12 4.49 16.00 -11.21
C LEU A 12 5.68 16.93 -11.49
N LEU A 13 5.78 18.05 -10.77
CA LEU A 13 6.91 18.97 -10.89
C LEU A 13 8.21 18.30 -10.42
N ILE A 14 8.17 17.53 -9.33
CA ILE A 14 9.33 16.80 -8.80
C ILE A 14 9.82 15.77 -9.82
N LEU A 15 8.91 15.08 -10.50
CA LEU A 15 9.26 14.07 -11.52
C LEU A 15 10.00 14.64 -12.73
N ARG A 16 9.95 15.97 -12.94
CA ARG A 16 10.69 16.65 -14.01
C ARG A 16 12.12 17.01 -13.60
N LEU A 17 12.47 16.84 -12.33
CA LEU A 17 13.82 17.15 -11.84
C LEU A 17 14.80 16.02 -12.17
N PRO A 18 16.11 16.29 -12.18
CA PRO A 18 17.12 15.23 -12.30
C PRO A 18 16.93 14.16 -11.22
N GLU A 19 17.28 12.91 -11.57
CA GLU A 19 17.03 11.75 -10.70
C GLU A 19 17.67 11.87 -9.32
N ASP A 20 18.89 12.40 -9.23
CA ASP A 20 19.60 12.59 -7.97
C ASP A 20 18.88 13.58 -7.05
N ILE A 21 18.32 14.66 -7.61
CA ILE A 21 17.52 15.64 -6.88
C ILE A 21 16.20 15.03 -6.43
N GLN A 22 15.56 14.24 -7.28
CA GLN A 22 14.34 13.52 -6.90
C GLN A 22 14.59 12.61 -5.69
N LYS A 23 15.67 11.85 -5.69
CA LYS A 23 16.03 10.97 -4.56
C LYS A 23 16.27 11.77 -3.29
N TYR A 24 16.91 12.93 -3.39
CA TYR A 24 17.14 13.80 -2.24
C TYR A 24 15.82 14.30 -1.64
N ILE A 25 14.89 14.76 -2.49
CA ILE A 25 13.60 15.27 -2.06
C ILE A 25 12.75 14.14 -1.44
N GLN A 26 12.80 12.93 -2.00
CA GLN A 26 12.05 11.79 -1.50
C GLN A 26 12.38 11.44 -0.05
N LYS A 27 13.58 11.76 0.43
CA LYS A 27 13.95 11.54 1.82
C LYS A 27 13.12 12.37 2.80
N PHE A 28 12.58 13.49 2.35
CA PHE A 28 11.80 14.41 3.18
C PHE A 28 10.31 14.28 2.98
N LEU A 29 9.85 13.47 2.01
CA LEU A 29 8.42 13.29 1.75
C LEU A 29 7.84 12.23 2.68
N PRO A 30 6.61 12.45 3.17
CA PRO A 30 5.90 11.39 3.89
C PRO A 30 5.72 10.16 3.01
N LEU A 31 5.76 8.98 3.62
CA LEU A 31 5.57 7.72 2.90
C LEU A 31 4.28 7.72 2.08
N LYS A 32 3.21 8.28 2.65
CA LYS A 32 1.91 8.43 2.00
C LYS A 32 2.02 9.21 0.68
N THR A 33 2.87 10.22 0.64
CA THR A 33 3.11 11.03 -0.56
C THR A 33 3.93 10.27 -1.60
N LEU A 34 4.90 9.47 -1.18
CA LEU A 34 5.74 8.68 -2.08
C LEU A 34 4.94 7.71 -2.95
N VAL A 35 3.83 7.18 -2.44
CA VAL A 35 2.94 6.27 -3.18
C VAL A 35 2.37 6.94 -4.45
N TRP A 36 2.26 8.27 -4.45
CA TRP A 36 1.69 9.03 -5.56
C TRP A 36 2.71 9.49 -6.61
N LEU A 37 4.00 9.22 -6.41
CA LEU A 37 5.04 9.66 -7.36
C LEU A 37 4.80 9.06 -8.74
N ASP A 38 4.94 7.79 -8.86
CA ASP A 38 4.47 6.99 -9.98
C ASP A 38 4.65 5.52 -9.63
N LYS A 39 3.95 4.68 -10.37
CA LYS A 39 3.96 3.23 -10.15
C LYS A 39 5.37 2.64 -10.30
N LYS A 40 6.10 3.06 -11.30
CA LYS A 40 7.45 2.55 -11.59
C LYS A 40 8.44 2.92 -10.48
N THR A 41 8.41 4.18 -10.04
CA THR A 41 9.27 4.66 -8.95
C THR A 41 8.97 3.93 -7.65
N TYR A 42 7.70 3.72 -7.34
CA TYR A 42 7.31 2.97 -6.14
C TYR A 42 7.83 1.53 -6.20
N VAL A 43 7.59 0.83 -7.30
CA VAL A 43 8.02 -0.57 -7.45
C VAL A 43 9.53 -0.71 -7.26
N LYS A 44 10.30 0.19 -7.86
CA LYS A 44 11.76 0.21 -7.73
C LYS A 44 12.22 0.38 -6.29
N ASN A 45 11.50 1.20 -5.50
CA ASN A 45 11.91 1.56 -4.14
C ASN A 45 11.09 0.85 -3.06
N HIS A 46 10.22 -0.08 -3.43
CA HIS A 46 9.31 -0.76 -2.52
C HIS A 46 10.02 -1.34 -1.28
N TYR A 47 11.11 -2.06 -1.50
CA TYR A 47 11.84 -2.71 -0.41
C TYR A 47 12.39 -1.69 0.60
N MET A 48 12.95 -0.58 0.12
CA MET A 48 13.47 0.45 1.01
C MET A 48 12.36 1.18 1.76
N ILE A 49 11.23 1.41 1.09
CA ILE A 49 10.07 2.05 1.69
C ILE A 49 9.50 1.18 2.81
N THR A 50 9.31 -0.10 2.57
CA THR A 50 8.74 -1.02 3.56
C THR A 50 9.65 -1.22 4.78
N LYS A 51 10.97 -1.15 4.60
CA LYS A 51 11.92 -1.23 5.72
C LYS A 51 11.79 -0.06 6.71
N SER A 52 11.38 1.11 6.23
CA SER A 52 11.26 2.31 7.06
C SER A 52 9.92 2.39 7.79
N ILE A 53 8.99 1.49 7.51
CA ILE A 53 7.64 1.53 8.09
C ILE A 53 7.66 0.95 9.50
N LYS A 54 7.28 1.77 10.48
CA LYS A 54 7.20 1.36 11.90
C LYS A 54 5.93 0.59 12.22
N ARG A 55 4.81 0.96 11.61
CA ARG A 55 3.50 0.32 11.81
C ARG A 55 2.99 -0.24 10.49
N TYR A 56 3.38 -1.45 10.19
CA TYR A 56 3.06 -2.10 8.92
C TYR A 56 1.56 -2.32 8.75
N ASP A 57 0.87 -2.66 9.82
CA ASP A 57 -0.59 -2.85 9.80
C ASP A 57 -1.34 -1.55 9.47
N SER A 58 -0.89 -0.40 9.99
CA SER A 58 -1.45 0.89 9.62
C SER A 58 -1.21 1.23 8.16
N TYR A 59 -0.03 0.90 7.65
CA TYR A 59 0.33 1.09 6.24
C TYR A 59 -0.60 0.30 5.32
N ILE A 60 -0.83 -0.98 5.65
CA ILE A 60 -1.75 -1.83 4.88
C ILE A 60 -3.16 -1.24 4.86
N ARG A 61 -3.65 -0.76 6.01
CA ARG A 61 -4.98 -0.16 6.08
C ARG A 61 -5.07 1.10 5.20
N ASP A 62 -4.03 1.92 5.15
CA ASP A 62 -4.01 3.10 4.29
C ASP A 62 -4.01 2.74 2.81
N ILE A 63 -3.25 1.71 2.42
CA ILE A 63 -3.25 1.20 1.05
C ILE A 63 -4.67 0.78 0.63
N ILE A 64 -5.36 0.05 1.49
CA ILE A 64 -6.71 -0.43 1.22
C ILE A 64 -7.72 0.72 1.17
N ARG A 65 -7.63 1.67 2.10
CA ARG A 65 -8.52 2.84 2.10
C ARG A 65 -8.46 3.63 0.81
N ASN A 66 -7.28 3.71 0.21
CA ASN A 66 -7.07 4.44 -1.04
C ASN A 66 -7.14 3.54 -2.28
N ASP A 67 -7.39 2.25 -2.10
CA ASP A 67 -7.41 1.24 -3.17
C ASP A 67 -6.16 1.33 -4.06
N ASN A 68 -5.00 1.50 -3.46
CA ASN A 68 -3.71 1.57 -4.16
C ASN A 68 -3.26 0.17 -4.55
N HIS A 69 -3.89 -0.38 -5.59
CA HIS A 69 -3.72 -1.78 -5.97
C HIS A 69 -2.31 -2.15 -6.43
N PHE A 70 -1.58 -1.24 -7.05
CA PHE A 70 -0.20 -1.54 -7.48
C PHE A 70 0.75 -1.71 -6.28
N VAL A 71 0.57 -0.91 -5.23
CA VAL A 71 1.30 -1.05 -3.97
C VAL A 71 0.87 -2.33 -3.27
N PHE A 72 -0.45 -2.55 -3.20
CA PHE A 72 -1.04 -3.73 -2.57
C PHE A 72 -0.56 -5.02 -3.22
N LEU A 73 -0.45 -5.05 -4.55
CA LEU A 73 0.07 -6.21 -5.27
C LEU A 73 1.49 -6.54 -4.86
N GLN A 74 2.37 -5.55 -4.71
CA GLN A 74 3.74 -5.78 -4.25
C GLN A 74 3.78 -6.35 -2.84
N VAL A 75 2.97 -5.81 -1.94
CA VAL A 75 2.87 -6.30 -0.56
C VAL A 75 2.36 -7.74 -0.53
N MET A 76 1.32 -8.04 -1.31
CA MET A 76 0.73 -9.38 -1.35
C MET A 76 1.68 -10.42 -1.93
N ARG A 77 2.46 -10.07 -2.94
CA ARG A 77 3.49 -10.98 -3.49
C ARG A 77 4.51 -11.38 -2.44
N GLU A 78 4.85 -10.46 -1.54
CA GLU A 78 5.82 -10.74 -0.47
C GLU A 78 5.21 -11.45 0.73
N LYS A 79 3.99 -11.11 1.12
CA LYS A 79 3.42 -11.48 2.41
C LYS A 79 2.27 -12.48 2.36
N PHE A 80 1.70 -12.77 1.18
CA PHE A 80 0.51 -13.62 1.09
C PHE A 80 0.70 -14.97 1.76
N ASN A 81 1.80 -15.67 1.44
CA ASN A 81 2.06 -16.99 2.01
C ASN A 81 2.29 -16.93 3.51
N LEU A 82 2.88 -15.84 4.00
CA LEU A 82 3.09 -15.61 5.43
C LEU A 82 1.77 -15.39 6.18
N TRP A 83 0.84 -14.68 5.55
CA TRP A 83 -0.44 -14.30 6.17
C TRP A 83 -1.55 -15.33 5.95
N ASN A 84 -1.47 -16.12 4.89
CA ASN A 84 -2.49 -17.13 4.59
C ASN A 84 -2.19 -18.44 5.31
N VAL A 85 -2.21 -18.39 6.63
CA VAL A 85 -1.91 -19.52 7.52
C VAL A 85 -3.04 -19.71 8.51
N LYS A 86 -3.06 -20.86 9.20
CA LYS A 86 -4.08 -21.18 10.20
C LYS A 86 -3.75 -20.50 11.53
N LYS A 87 -3.83 -19.17 11.55
CA LYS A 87 -3.58 -18.36 12.74
C LYS A 87 -4.64 -17.28 12.85
N LYS A 88 -5.51 -17.40 13.86
CA LYS A 88 -6.59 -16.44 14.08
C LYS A 88 -6.05 -15.03 14.28
N TYR A 89 -6.75 -14.05 13.70
CA TYR A 89 -6.44 -12.64 13.84
C TYR A 89 -7.56 -11.92 14.57
N PHE A 90 -7.20 -11.11 15.56
CA PHE A 90 -8.14 -10.38 16.42
C PHE A 90 -8.06 -8.89 16.12
N TYR A 91 -9.21 -8.27 15.84
CA TYR A 91 -9.29 -6.84 15.61
C TYR A 91 -10.65 -6.31 16.08
N LYS A 92 -10.62 -5.32 16.99
CA LYS A 92 -11.83 -4.66 17.52
C LYS A 92 -12.92 -5.65 17.97
N LYS A 93 -12.56 -6.62 18.79
CA LYS A 93 -13.47 -7.65 19.34
C LYS A 93 -14.01 -8.65 18.29
N ILE A 94 -13.53 -8.60 17.06
CA ILE A 94 -13.89 -9.56 16.02
C ILE A 94 -12.73 -10.52 15.81
N ILE A 95 -13.05 -11.79 15.63
CA ILE A 95 -12.08 -12.85 15.38
C ILE A 95 -12.17 -13.26 13.91
N TYR A 96 -11.05 -13.20 13.20
CA TYR A 96 -10.95 -13.63 11.80
C TYR A 96 -10.17 -14.94 11.73
N GLY A 97 -10.47 -15.76 10.73
CA GLY A 97 -9.80 -17.04 10.53
C GLY A 97 -8.29 -16.91 10.34
N ASN A 98 -7.86 -15.85 9.65
CA ASN A 98 -6.46 -15.45 9.54
C ASN A 98 -6.39 -13.97 9.12
N PHE A 99 -5.17 -13.48 8.93
CA PHE A 99 -4.96 -12.08 8.55
C PHE A 99 -5.53 -11.77 7.15
N ILE A 100 -5.48 -12.73 6.23
CA ILE A 100 -6.05 -12.55 4.88
C ILE A 100 -7.57 -12.33 4.95
N HIS A 101 -8.28 -13.10 5.79
CA HIS A 101 -9.72 -12.89 5.99
C HIS A 101 -10.03 -11.50 6.52
N PHE A 102 -9.20 -10.99 7.43
CA PHE A 102 -9.32 -9.62 7.92
C PHE A 102 -9.14 -8.60 6.79
N LEU A 103 -8.15 -8.80 5.93
CA LEU A 103 -7.91 -7.90 4.79
C LEU A 103 -9.08 -7.89 3.81
N ILE A 104 -9.69 -9.05 3.54
CA ILE A 104 -10.88 -9.13 2.69
C ILE A 104 -12.03 -8.32 3.28
N HIS A 105 -12.26 -8.46 4.59
CA HIS A 105 -13.29 -7.68 5.28
C HIS A 105 -13.01 -6.17 5.16
N LEU A 106 -11.76 -5.79 5.38
CA LEU A 106 -11.35 -4.39 5.31
C LEU A 106 -11.51 -3.81 3.89
N CYS A 107 -11.17 -4.59 2.87
CA CYS A 107 -11.37 -4.20 1.47
C CYS A 107 -12.85 -3.97 1.17
N ASN A 108 -13.71 -4.88 1.61
CA ASN A 108 -15.15 -4.75 1.38
C ASN A 108 -15.74 -3.55 2.13
N ALA A 109 -15.29 -3.31 3.35
CA ALA A 109 -15.74 -2.17 4.15
C ALA A 109 -15.36 -0.82 3.54
N ASN A 110 -14.24 -0.76 2.82
CA ASN A 110 -13.75 0.46 2.17
C ASN A 110 -14.02 0.50 0.66
N GLU A 111 -14.75 -0.47 0.14
CA GLU A 111 -15.05 -0.57 -1.30
C GLU A 111 -13.79 -0.63 -2.17
N ALA A 112 -12.73 -1.24 -1.65
CA ALA A 112 -11.46 -1.40 -2.34
C ALA A 112 -11.52 -2.59 -3.30
N THR A 113 -12.22 -2.42 -4.42
CA THR A 113 -12.51 -3.47 -5.40
C THR A 113 -11.23 -4.06 -6.01
N ASN A 114 -10.27 -3.22 -6.36
CA ASN A 114 -9.03 -3.68 -6.98
C ASN A 114 -8.18 -4.49 -6.00
N CYS A 115 -8.11 -4.05 -4.75
CA CYS A 115 -7.36 -4.78 -3.72
C CYS A 115 -7.99 -6.14 -3.42
N VAL A 116 -9.32 -6.21 -3.27
CA VAL A 116 -9.99 -7.49 -2.98
C VAL A 116 -9.84 -8.47 -4.15
N ASN A 117 -9.85 -7.98 -5.38
CA ASN A 117 -9.64 -8.83 -6.55
C ASN A 117 -8.25 -9.45 -6.57
N ILE A 118 -7.23 -8.71 -6.15
CA ILE A 118 -5.87 -9.24 -6.01
C ILE A 118 -5.84 -10.41 -5.02
N ILE A 119 -6.49 -10.27 -3.87
CA ILE A 119 -6.56 -11.33 -2.88
C ILE A 119 -7.25 -12.57 -3.46
N LYS A 120 -8.38 -12.39 -4.12
CA LYS A 120 -9.14 -13.49 -4.71
C LYS A 120 -8.33 -14.25 -5.76
N GLU A 121 -7.60 -13.54 -6.60
CA GLU A 121 -6.72 -14.16 -7.60
C GLU A 121 -5.62 -14.99 -6.94
N MET A 122 -5.01 -14.48 -5.88
CA MET A 122 -3.95 -15.19 -5.16
C MET A 122 -4.47 -16.42 -4.43
N MET A 123 -5.70 -16.38 -3.94
CA MET A 123 -6.33 -17.53 -3.28
C MET A 123 -6.69 -18.64 -4.25
N ASN A 124 -6.92 -18.31 -5.52
CA ASN A 124 -7.31 -19.28 -6.56
C ASN A 124 -6.10 -19.93 -7.26
N ASN A 125 -4.90 -19.48 -6.99
CA ASN A 125 -3.68 -20.03 -7.60
C ASN A 125 -3.09 -21.18 -6.78
#